data_1ecadf2d479d40b0fd267ea5ca0a9ce2
#
_entry.id   1ecadf2d479d40b0fd267ea5ca0a9ce2
#
_cell.length_a   1.000
_cell.length_b   1.000
_cell.length_c   1.000
_cell.angle_alpha   90.00
_cell.angle_beta   90.00
_cell.angle_gamma   90.00
#
_symmetry.space_group_name_H-M   'P 1'
#
loop_
_entity.id
_entity.type
_entity.pdbx_description
1 polymer ?
#
loop_
_entity_poly.entity_id
_entity_poly.type
_entity_poly.pdbx_seq_one_letter_code
_entity_poly.pdbx_strand_id
1 'polypeptide(L)'
;MGEGTILLVEDEEYIRENLSEILEMNGYKVNTAATGEAGIDAAKKTPFDIVLTDLKLPGVSGIDVIRSIKSHSPHTPCIILTGYATVETAVEAMRVGAFTYLKKPFGKDELLITLEKANEVRALKVENSKLKNEIKMNCTAAILGTSAEIQEVRDTITKIADTDSTVLILGESGTGKELVARALHYGSTRSNKPFVPINCGAIPEDLLESELFGYEKGAFTGAIATKIGRFEAANEGTVFLDEIGDMSPGLQVKILRVLQEKEFERLGGRHSIKVDVRVVAATNQELEKAVEEKRFRKDLYYRLNVIPIHLPPLRDRRE
;
A
#
# COMPACT_ATOMS: atom_id res chain seq x y z
N MET A 1 -17.34 -24.73 -8.73
CA MET A 1 -18.68 -24.19 -8.45
C MET A 1 -18.47 -22.84 -7.80
N GLY A 2 -19.06 -21.81 -8.34
CA GLY A 2 -18.91 -20.45 -7.83
C GLY A 2 -19.61 -20.31 -6.48
N GLU A 3 -18.92 -19.75 -5.50
CA GLU A 3 -19.54 -19.34 -4.22
C GLU A 3 -19.49 -17.82 -4.16
N GLY A 4 -20.61 -17.19 -3.81
CA GLY A 4 -20.65 -15.74 -3.62
C GLY A 4 -21.99 -15.11 -3.97
N THR A 5 -22.13 -13.83 -3.62
CA THR A 5 -23.31 -13.02 -3.88
C THR A 5 -23.05 -12.09 -5.05
N ILE A 6 -23.97 -12.08 -6.03
CA ILE A 6 -23.87 -11.23 -7.22
C ILE A 6 -25.04 -10.24 -7.24
N LEU A 7 -24.75 -8.97 -7.46
CA LEU A 7 -25.76 -7.99 -7.85
C LEU A 7 -25.77 -7.88 -9.38
N LEU A 8 -26.90 -8.18 -9.99
CA LEU A 8 -27.14 -8.06 -11.43
C LEU A 8 -28.08 -6.87 -11.69
N VAL A 9 -27.56 -5.86 -12.39
CA VAL A 9 -28.33 -4.67 -12.78
C VAL A 9 -28.53 -4.69 -14.29
N GLU A 10 -29.77 -4.96 -14.72
CA GLU A 10 -30.15 -5.14 -16.12
C GLU A 10 -31.60 -4.70 -16.29
N ASP A 11 -31.90 -3.81 -17.22
CA ASP A 11 -33.24 -3.30 -17.42
C ASP A 11 -34.13 -4.26 -18.22
N GLU A 12 -33.55 -5.00 -19.18
CA GLU A 12 -34.28 -5.99 -19.96
C GLU A 12 -34.62 -7.22 -19.11
N GLU A 13 -35.92 -7.43 -18.83
CA GLU A 13 -36.43 -8.51 -17.98
C GLU A 13 -35.97 -9.88 -18.43
N TYR A 14 -36.09 -10.20 -19.71
CA TYR A 14 -35.68 -11.50 -20.27
C TYR A 14 -34.18 -11.77 -20.08
N ILE A 15 -33.34 -10.76 -20.31
CA ILE A 15 -31.90 -10.89 -20.14
C ILE A 15 -31.58 -11.07 -18.66
N ARG A 16 -32.20 -10.29 -17.78
CA ARG A 16 -32.04 -10.31 -16.35
C ARG A 16 -32.39 -11.68 -15.74
N GLU A 17 -33.56 -12.25 -16.15
CA GLU A 17 -33.99 -13.58 -15.69
C GLU A 17 -33.05 -14.68 -16.17
N ASN A 18 -32.72 -14.70 -17.46
CA ASN A 18 -31.83 -15.70 -18.04
C ASN A 18 -30.43 -15.69 -17.39
N LEU A 19 -29.84 -14.49 -17.20
CA LEU A 19 -28.54 -14.37 -16.53
C LEU A 19 -28.63 -14.80 -15.06
N SER A 20 -29.70 -14.44 -14.35
CA SER A 20 -29.93 -14.89 -12.98
C SER A 20 -29.96 -16.40 -12.87
N GLU A 21 -30.73 -17.08 -13.74
CA GLU A 21 -30.82 -18.54 -13.76
C GLU A 21 -29.46 -19.20 -14.06
N ILE A 22 -28.73 -18.69 -15.05
CA ILE A 22 -27.37 -19.18 -15.37
C ILE A 22 -26.45 -19.06 -14.15
N LEU A 23 -26.47 -17.93 -13.46
CA LEU A 23 -25.61 -17.68 -12.30
C LEU A 23 -25.99 -18.56 -11.11
N GLU A 24 -27.28 -18.71 -10.83
CA GLU A 24 -27.81 -19.55 -9.74
C GLU A 24 -27.50 -21.03 -9.97
N MET A 25 -27.67 -21.51 -11.20
CA MET A 25 -27.28 -22.89 -11.59
C MET A 25 -25.79 -23.17 -11.40
N ASN A 26 -24.95 -22.13 -11.37
CA ASN A 26 -23.51 -22.25 -11.13
C ASN A 26 -23.11 -21.95 -9.68
N GLY A 27 -24.08 -21.83 -8.75
CA GLY A 27 -23.84 -21.77 -7.31
C GLY A 27 -23.76 -20.36 -6.73
N TYR A 28 -24.03 -19.32 -7.52
CA TYR A 28 -24.08 -17.93 -7.01
C TYR A 28 -25.46 -17.61 -6.43
N LYS A 29 -25.47 -16.73 -5.41
CA LYS A 29 -26.69 -16.10 -4.93
C LYS A 29 -26.87 -14.78 -5.67
N VAL A 30 -27.95 -14.61 -6.41
CA VAL A 30 -28.16 -13.47 -7.28
C VAL A 30 -29.24 -12.53 -6.71
N ASN A 31 -28.90 -11.26 -6.59
CA ASN A 31 -29.87 -10.20 -6.37
C ASN A 31 -29.98 -9.39 -7.67
N THR A 32 -31.20 -9.19 -8.14
CA THR A 32 -31.45 -8.48 -9.40
C THR A 32 -31.99 -7.07 -9.15
N ALA A 33 -31.63 -6.14 -10.02
CA ALA A 33 -32.18 -4.79 -10.06
C ALA A 33 -32.48 -4.40 -11.51
N ALA A 34 -33.63 -3.77 -11.75
CA ALA A 34 -34.07 -3.35 -13.09
C ALA A 34 -33.59 -1.95 -13.45
N THR A 35 -33.06 -1.17 -12.51
CA THR A 35 -32.55 0.19 -12.74
C THR A 35 -31.25 0.42 -11.99
N GLY A 36 -30.47 1.42 -12.46
CA GLY A 36 -29.22 1.80 -11.79
C GLY A 36 -29.43 2.25 -10.35
N GLU A 37 -30.49 3.01 -10.08
CA GLU A 37 -30.83 3.50 -8.73
C GLU A 37 -31.13 2.34 -7.78
N ALA A 38 -31.94 1.36 -8.24
CA ALA A 38 -32.28 0.18 -7.44
C ALA A 38 -31.01 -0.66 -7.15
N GLY A 39 -30.09 -0.76 -8.12
CA GLY A 39 -28.80 -1.42 -7.95
C GLY A 39 -27.91 -0.72 -6.92
N ILE A 40 -27.82 0.60 -6.97
CA ILE A 40 -27.07 1.40 -5.99
C ILE A 40 -27.66 1.24 -4.59
N ASP A 41 -28.98 1.31 -4.45
CA ASP A 41 -29.65 1.17 -3.18
C ASP A 41 -29.52 -0.23 -2.57
N ALA A 42 -29.55 -1.26 -3.41
CA ALA A 42 -29.26 -2.64 -2.99
C ALA A 42 -27.81 -2.77 -2.47
N ALA A 43 -26.84 -2.22 -3.21
CA ALA A 43 -25.41 -2.27 -2.84
C ALA A 43 -25.08 -1.50 -1.54
N LYS A 44 -25.84 -0.45 -1.20
CA LYS A 44 -25.71 0.25 0.07
C LYS A 44 -26.23 -0.55 1.26
N LYS A 45 -27.26 -1.38 1.03
CA LYS A 45 -27.92 -2.17 2.11
C LYS A 45 -27.18 -3.49 2.38
N THR A 46 -26.63 -4.10 1.32
CA THR A 46 -26.03 -5.43 1.42
C THR A 46 -24.72 -5.45 0.62
N PRO A 47 -23.62 -5.96 1.19
CA PRO A 47 -22.38 -6.15 0.46
C PRO A 47 -22.52 -7.29 -0.56
N PHE A 48 -22.02 -7.07 -1.76
CA PHE A 48 -21.95 -8.07 -2.83
C PHE A 48 -20.50 -8.42 -3.15
N ASP A 49 -20.31 -9.68 -3.57
CA ASP A 49 -19.00 -10.20 -3.95
C ASP A 49 -18.61 -9.72 -5.35
N ILE A 50 -19.56 -9.66 -6.26
CA ILE A 50 -19.39 -9.19 -7.64
C ILE A 50 -20.63 -8.36 -8.02
N VAL A 51 -20.43 -7.37 -8.88
CA VAL A 51 -21.51 -6.62 -9.52
C VAL A 51 -21.41 -6.77 -11.03
N LEU A 52 -22.52 -7.18 -11.64
CA LEU A 52 -22.74 -7.17 -13.08
C LEU A 52 -23.73 -6.04 -13.39
N THR A 53 -23.39 -5.15 -14.29
CA THR A 53 -24.30 -4.03 -14.67
C THR A 53 -24.31 -3.84 -16.17
N ASP A 54 -25.47 -3.64 -16.75
CA ASP A 54 -25.50 -3.10 -18.11
C ASP A 54 -24.90 -1.70 -18.13
N LEU A 55 -24.26 -1.37 -19.24
CA LEU A 55 -23.75 -0.01 -19.48
C LEU A 55 -24.88 0.99 -19.64
N LYS A 56 -25.91 0.61 -20.40
CA LYS A 56 -27.08 1.47 -20.73
C LYS A 56 -28.26 1.07 -19.87
N LEU A 57 -28.52 1.84 -18.84
CA LEU A 57 -29.68 1.68 -17.97
C LEU A 57 -30.54 2.93 -18.03
N PRO A 58 -31.85 2.83 -17.84
CA PRO A 58 -32.72 4.00 -17.69
C PRO A 58 -32.31 4.83 -16.47
N GLY A 59 -32.21 6.14 -16.60
CA GLY A 59 -31.83 7.06 -15.52
C GLY A 59 -30.34 7.09 -15.27
N VAL A 60 -29.86 6.31 -14.31
CA VAL A 60 -28.45 6.24 -13.91
C VAL A 60 -27.69 5.19 -14.73
N SER A 61 -26.61 5.58 -15.39
CA SER A 61 -25.80 4.68 -16.22
C SER A 61 -25.06 3.62 -15.41
N GLY A 62 -24.66 2.49 -16.05
CA GLY A 62 -23.83 1.46 -15.41
C GLY A 62 -22.49 1.99 -14.92
N ILE A 63 -21.93 3.01 -15.57
CA ILE A 63 -20.70 3.69 -15.10
C ILE A 63 -20.95 4.40 -13.77
N ASP A 64 -22.08 5.07 -13.60
CA ASP A 64 -22.44 5.75 -12.35
C ASP A 64 -22.75 4.76 -11.23
N VAL A 65 -23.36 3.60 -11.58
CA VAL A 65 -23.52 2.47 -10.64
C VAL A 65 -22.15 2.04 -10.11
N ILE A 66 -21.18 1.79 -10.99
CA ILE A 66 -19.83 1.40 -10.59
C ILE A 66 -19.17 2.47 -9.71
N ARG A 67 -19.25 3.74 -10.11
CA ARG A 67 -18.69 4.87 -9.34
C ARG A 67 -19.25 4.91 -7.93
N SER A 68 -20.56 4.74 -7.78
CA SER A 68 -21.21 4.67 -6.48
C SER A 68 -20.76 3.45 -5.67
N ILE A 69 -20.68 2.26 -6.25
CA ILE A 69 -20.27 1.05 -5.57
C ILE A 69 -18.81 1.16 -5.12
N LYS A 70 -17.92 1.67 -5.97
CA LYS A 70 -16.50 1.84 -5.64
C LYS A 70 -16.23 2.82 -4.53
N SER A 71 -17.10 3.79 -4.30
CA SER A 71 -16.98 4.73 -3.17
C SER A 71 -17.26 4.08 -1.81
N HIS A 72 -18.09 3.04 -1.76
CA HIS A 72 -18.46 2.34 -0.52
C HIS A 72 -17.78 0.97 -0.38
N SER A 73 -17.54 0.29 -1.51
CA SER A 73 -16.96 -1.05 -1.57
C SER A 73 -15.84 -1.11 -2.63
N PRO A 74 -14.65 -0.53 -2.37
CA PRO A 74 -13.58 -0.39 -3.37
C PRO A 74 -13.05 -1.74 -3.88
N HIS A 75 -13.18 -2.80 -3.11
CA HIS A 75 -12.68 -4.14 -3.46
C HIS A 75 -13.67 -5.00 -4.26
N THR A 76 -14.96 -4.63 -4.31
CA THR A 76 -15.96 -5.36 -5.09
C THR A 76 -15.69 -5.21 -6.58
N PRO A 77 -15.38 -6.28 -7.34
CA PRO A 77 -15.23 -6.22 -8.78
C PRO A 77 -16.57 -5.91 -9.45
N CYS A 78 -16.54 -4.93 -10.36
CA CYS A 78 -17.71 -4.56 -11.15
C CYS A 78 -17.43 -4.89 -12.62
N ILE A 79 -18.31 -5.63 -13.25
CA ILE A 79 -18.21 -6.06 -14.64
C ILE A 79 -19.33 -5.40 -15.42
N ILE A 80 -19.01 -4.76 -16.53
CA ILE A 80 -19.99 -4.13 -17.42
C ILE A 80 -20.42 -5.13 -18.48
N LEU A 81 -21.73 -5.23 -18.68
CA LEU A 81 -22.33 -5.93 -19.81
C LEU A 81 -22.73 -4.89 -20.85
N THR A 82 -22.37 -5.06 -22.13
CA THR A 82 -22.69 -4.05 -23.14
C THR A 82 -22.83 -4.63 -24.53
N GLY A 83 -23.89 -4.23 -25.24
CA GLY A 83 -24.05 -4.48 -26.69
C GLY A 83 -23.26 -3.51 -27.58
N TYR A 84 -22.81 -2.38 -27.01
CA TYR A 84 -22.14 -1.30 -27.76
C TYR A 84 -20.84 -0.91 -27.04
N ALA A 85 -19.82 -1.74 -27.16
CA ALA A 85 -18.49 -1.38 -26.64
C ALA A 85 -17.79 -0.48 -27.66
N THR A 86 -17.62 0.81 -27.33
CA THR A 86 -16.69 1.69 -28.02
C THR A 86 -15.41 1.79 -27.19
N VAL A 87 -14.30 2.19 -27.84
CA VAL A 87 -13.03 2.37 -27.11
C VAL A 87 -13.18 3.42 -26.00
N GLU A 88 -13.95 4.49 -26.26
CA GLU A 88 -14.20 5.57 -25.29
C GLU A 88 -14.93 5.07 -24.05
N THR A 89 -16.04 4.32 -24.25
CA THR A 89 -16.82 3.79 -23.09
C THR A 89 -16.05 2.74 -22.30
N ALA A 90 -15.24 1.91 -22.96
CA ALA A 90 -14.38 0.95 -22.28
C ALA A 90 -13.30 1.65 -21.43
N VAL A 91 -12.65 2.70 -21.98
CA VAL A 91 -11.64 3.49 -21.26
C VAL A 91 -12.28 4.21 -20.07
N GLU A 92 -13.47 4.80 -20.23
CA GLU A 92 -14.17 5.46 -19.13
C GLU A 92 -14.54 4.48 -18.01
N ALA A 93 -15.08 3.31 -18.38
CA ALA A 93 -15.40 2.25 -17.43
C ALA A 93 -14.17 1.82 -16.61
N MET A 94 -13.02 1.61 -17.25
CA MET A 94 -11.78 1.26 -16.56
C MET A 94 -11.29 2.40 -15.65
N ARG A 95 -11.45 3.66 -16.04
CA ARG A 95 -11.07 4.82 -15.20
C ARG A 95 -11.90 4.91 -13.92
N VAL A 96 -13.18 4.57 -13.94
CA VAL A 96 -14.04 4.55 -12.75
C VAL A 96 -13.86 3.28 -11.90
N GLY A 97 -13.00 2.35 -12.34
CA GLY A 97 -12.64 1.15 -11.58
C GLY A 97 -13.44 -0.10 -11.92
N ALA A 98 -14.02 -0.19 -13.12
CA ALA A 98 -14.53 -1.47 -13.61
C ALA A 98 -13.42 -2.53 -13.62
N PHE A 99 -13.77 -3.77 -13.32
CA PHE A 99 -12.83 -4.88 -13.41
C PHE A 99 -12.57 -5.26 -14.87
N THR A 100 -13.65 -5.37 -15.63
CA THR A 100 -13.64 -5.62 -17.08
C THR A 100 -15.02 -5.34 -17.67
N TYR A 101 -15.16 -5.51 -18.98
CA TYR A 101 -16.46 -5.51 -19.66
C TYR A 101 -16.65 -6.82 -20.44
N LEU A 102 -17.91 -7.22 -20.63
CA LEU A 102 -18.33 -8.31 -21.50
C LEU A 102 -19.21 -7.75 -22.62
N LYS A 103 -18.86 -8.06 -23.86
CA LYS A 103 -19.62 -7.60 -25.02
C LYS A 103 -20.76 -8.57 -25.32
N LYS A 104 -22.00 -8.09 -25.29
CA LYS A 104 -23.21 -8.85 -25.74
C LYS A 104 -23.20 -9.02 -27.26
N PRO A 105 -23.51 -10.25 -27.81
CA PRO A 105 -23.79 -11.47 -27.08
C PRO A 105 -22.51 -12.15 -26.62
N PHE A 106 -22.49 -12.67 -25.38
CA PHE A 106 -21.39 -13.45 -24.82
C PHE A 106 -21.86 -14.86 -24.47
N GLY A 107 -20.90 -15.81 -24.47
CA GLY A 107 -21.17 -17.19 -24.09
C GLY A 107 -21.20 -17.40 -22.58
N LYS A 108 -21.88 -18.47 -22.13
CA LYS A 108 -21.89 -18.87 -20.72
C LYS A 108 -20.46 -19.04 -20.17
N ASP A 109 -19.59 -19.72 -20.93
CA ASP A 109 -18.23 -20.01 -20.48
C ASP A 109 -17.40 -18.75 -20.31
N GLU A 110 -17.58 -17.74 -21.20
CA GLU A 110 -16.90 -16.46 -21.11
C GLU A 110 -17.32 -15.69 -19.85
N LEU A 111 -18.62 -15.70 -19.54
CA LEU A 111 -19.14 -15.11 -18.30
C LEU A 111 -18.53 -15.79 -17.06
N LEU A 112 -18.57 -17.13 -17.01
CA LEU A 112 -18.08 -17.87 -15.85
C LEU A 112 -16.57 -17.70 -15.64
N ILE A 113 -15.76 -17.74 -16.69
CA ILE A 113 -14.31 -17.48 -16.61
C ILE A 113 -14.04 -16.06 -16.08
N THR A 114 -14.84 -15.09 -16.53
CA THR A 114 -14.70 -13.69 -16.09
C THR A 114 -15.04 -13.54 -14.60
N LEU A 115 -16.10 -14.21 -14.15
CA LEU A 115 -16.49 -14.22 -12.74
C LEU A 115 -15.46 -14.90 -11.86
N GLU A 116 -14.88 -16.01 -12.30
CA GLU A 116 -13.83 -16.73 -11.58
C GLU A 116 -12.60 -15.83 -11.35
N LYS A 117 -12.11 -15.17 -12.41
CA LYS A 117 -11.01 -14.20 -12.31
C LYS A 117 -11.34 -13.02 -11.39
N ALA A 118 -12.58 -12.52 -11.46
CA ALA A 118 -13.03 -11.43 -10.59
C ALA A 118 -13.03 -11.86 -9.11
N ASN A 119 -13.51 -13.07 -8.81
CA ASN A 119 -13.49 -13.64 -7.46
C ASN A 119 -12.06 -13.84 -6.94
N GLU A 120 -11.16 -14.37 -7.76
CA GLU A 120 -9.75 -14.57 -7.38
C GLU A 120 -9.09 -13.24 -7.00
N VAL A 121 -9.21 -12.21 -7.85
CA VAL A 121 -8.65 -10.88 -7.56
C VAL A 121 -9.26 -10.26 -6.30
N ARG A 122 -10.58 -10.45 -6.09
CA ARG A 122 -11.25 -9.99 -4.88
C ARG A 122 -10.72 -10.70 -3.63
N ALA A 123 -10.63 -12.03 -3.67
CA ALA A 123 -10.14 -12.83 -2.56
C ALA A 123 -8.73 -12.37 -2.14
N LEU A 124 -7.82 -12.21 -3.11
CA LEU A 124 -6.47 -11.70 -2.87
C LEU A 124 -6.47 -10.29 -2.25
N LYS A 125 -7.35 -9.39 -2.71
CA LYS A 125 -7.45 -8.03 -2.14
C LYS A 125 -7.99 -8.04 -0.71
N VAL A 126 -8.99 -8.86 -0.43
CA VAL A 126 -9.58 -9.01 0.91
C VAL A 126 -8.56 -9.62 1.88
N GLU A 127 -7.86 -10.67 1.46
CA GLU A 127 -6.80 -11.31 2.25
C GLU A 127 -5.65 -10.33 2.54
N ASN A 128 -5.18 -9.61 1.52
CA ASN A 128 -4.16 -8.58 1.71
C ASN A 128 -4.59 -7.49 2.71
N SER A 129 -5.86 -7.08 2.65
CA SER A 129 -6.41 -6.10 3.61
C SER A 129 -6.51 -6.66 5.02
N LYS A 130 -6.89 -7.94 5.19
CA LYS A 130 -6.89 -8.62 6.49
C LYS A 130 -5.49 -8.70 7.07
N LEU A 131 -4.51 -9.19 6.29
CA LEU A 131 -3.12 -9.30 6.72
C LEU A 131 -2.54 -7.95 7.10
N LYS A 132 -2.83 -6.89 6.35
CA LYS A 132 -2.41 -5.52 6.69
C LYS A 132 -3.03 -5.05 8.01
N ASN A 133 -4.31 -5.32 8.25
CA ASN A 133 -4.97 -4.96 9.49
C ASN A 133 -4.42 -5.76 10.69
N GLU A 134 -4.14 -7.05 10.53
CA GLU A 134 -3.49 -7.88 11.55
C GLU A 134 -2.09 -7.33 11.89
N ILE A 135 -1.29 -6.98 10.89
CA ILE A 135 0.01 -6.34 11.09
C ILE A 135 -0.16 -5.02 11.85
N LYS A 136 -1.13 -4.18 11.47
CA LYS A 136 -1.40 -2.89 12.13
C LYS A 136 -1.77 -3.09 13.61
N MET A 137 -2.69 -4.01 13.91
CA MET A 137 -3.10 -4.31 15.29
C MET A 137 -1.94 -4.89 16.10
N ASN A 138 -1.19 -5.83 15.52
CA ASN A 138 -0.06 -6.46 16.18
C ASN A 138 1.09 -5.48 16.43
N CYS A 139 1.40 -4.55 15.53
CA CYS A 139 2.49 -3.59 15.72
C CYS A 139 2.25 -2.65 16.90
N THR A 140 1.01 -2.18 17.09
CA THR A 140 0.68 -1.31 18.23
C THR A 140 0.63 -2.09 19.55
N ALA A 141 0.11 -3.32 19.52
CA ALA A 141 0.04 -4.21 20.67
C ALA A 141 1.42 -4.79 21.07
N ALA A 142 2.33 -4.93 20.11
CA ALA A 142 3.66 -5.51 20.34
C ALA A 142 4.64 -4.56 21.07
N ILE A 143 4.32 -3.28 21.20
CA ILE A 143 5.08 -2.39 22.09
C ILE A 143 4.60 -2.68 23.53
N LEU A 144 5.17 -3.76 24.11
CA LEU A 144 4.80 -4.23 25.44
C LEU A 144 5.39 -3.32 26.53
N GLY A 145 4.65 -3.19 27.64
CA GLY A 145 5.02 -2.46 28.84
C GLY A 145 3.93 -1.47 29.27
N THR A 146 3.84 -1.25 30.57
CA THR A 146 2.91 -0.33 31.22
C THR A 146 3.61 0.86 31.85
N SER A 147 4.97 0.91 31.78
CA SER A 147 5.76 2.00 32.34
C SER A 147 5.41 3.36 31.72
N ALA A 148 5.61 4.44 32.50
CA ALA A 148 5.30 5.80 32.07
C ALA A 148 6.03 6.18 30.77
N GLU A 149 7.29 5.76 30.62
CA GLU A 149 8.12 6.04 29.45
C GLU A 149 7.56 5.36 28.19
N ILE A 150 7.06 4.12 28.30
CA ILE A 150 6.44 3.43 27.17
C ILE A 150 5.08 4.04 26.80
N GLN A 151 4.35 4.51 27.79
CA GLN A 151 3.09 5.23 27.54
C GLN A 151 3.36 6.54 26.79
N GLU A 152 4.39 7.29 27.18
CA GLU A 152 4.82 8.51 26.45
C GLU A 152 5.23 8.20 25.00
N VAL A 153 5.96 7.09 24.78
CA VAL A 153 6.29 6.62 23.41
C VAL A 153 5.03 6.35 22.60
N ARG A 154 4.02 5.65 23.14
CA ARG A 154 2.75 5.37 22.46
C ARG A 154 1.99 6.65 22.13
N ASP A 155 1.93 7.57 23.09
CA ASP A 155 1.26 8.86 22.90
C ASP A 155 1.96 9.69 21.82
N THR A 156 3.29 9.66 21.81
CA THR A 156 4.09 10.32 20.78
C THR A 156 3.82 9.69 19.41
N ILE A 157 3.86 8.36 19.29
CA ILE A 157 3.54 7.66 18.03
C ILE A 157 2.17 8.10 17.52
N THR A 158 1.16 8.12 18.38
CA THR A 158 -0.22 8.48 18.01
C THR A 158 -0.30 9.92 17.49
N LYS A 159 0.40 10.86 18.14
CA LYS A 159 0.40 12.30 17.76
C LYS A 159 1.08 12.58 16.43
N ILE A 160 2.16 11.83 16.12
CA ILE A 160 3.01 12.12 14.95
C ILE A 160 2.79 11.15 13.78
N ALA A 161 1.96 10.12 13.95
CA ALA A 161 1.74 9.11 12.92
C ALA A 161 1.32 9.75 11.57
N ASP A 162 0.41 10.71 11.59
CA ASP A 162 -0.12 11.37 10.39
C ASP A 162 0.77 12.50 9.84
N THR A 163 1.94 12.74 10.43
CA THR A 163 2.89 13.75 9.92
C THR A 163 3.89 13.12 8.95
N ASP A 164 4.37 13.89 7.98
CA ASP A 164 5.47 13.49 7.09
C ASP A 164 6.87 13.79 7.67
N SER A 165 6.92 14.22 8.94
CA SER A 165 8.16 14.55 9.62
C SER A 165 9.07 13.33 9.75
N THR A 166 10.38 13.56 9.62
CA THR A 166 11.39 12.54 9.89
C THR A 166 11.41 12.21 11.38
N VAL A 167 11.46 10.93 11.71
CA VAL A 167 11.52 10.44 13.09
C VAL A 167 12.84 9.71 13.31
N LEU A 168 13.54 10.04 14.41
CA LEU A 168 14.74 9.35 14.83
C LEU A 168 14.47 8.54 16.10
N ILE A 169 14.57 7.22 16.00
CA ILE A 169 14.33 6.31 17.11
C ILE A 169 15.68 5.93 17.74
N LEU A 170 15.85 6.28 18.99
CA LEU A 170 17.06 6.02 19.76
C LEU A 170 16.80 4.93 20.81
N GLY A 171 17.70 3.97 20.92
CA GLY A 171 17.58 2.91 21.92
C GLY A 171 18.55 1.76 21.69
N GLU A 172 18.82 1.00 22.73
CA GLU A 172 19.71 -0.16 22.68
C GLU A 172 19.26 -1.20 21.66
N SER A 173 20.15 -2.11 21.28
CA SER A 173 19.78 -3.23 20.40
C SER A 173 18.72 -4.10 21.09
N GLY A 174 17.72 -4.58 20.30
CA GLY A 174 16.65 -5.42 20.82
C GLY A 174 15.52 -4.68 21.55
N THR A 175 15.54 -3.35 21.66
CA THR A 175 14.47 -2.57 22.31
C THR A 175 13.17 -2.47 21.51
N GLY A 176 13.14 -2.97 20.27
CA GLY A 176 11.93 -2.92 19.44
C GLY A 176 11.83 -1.66 18.58
N LYS A 177 12.94 -1.05 18.17
CA LYS A 177 12.96 0.14 17.29
C LYS A 177 12.15 -0.07 16.01
N GLU A 178 12.25 -1.26 15.40
CA GLU A 178 11.46 -1.61 14.21
C GLU A 178 9.95 -1.66 14.50
N LEU A 179 9.53 -2.14 15.67
CA LEU A 179 8.10 -2.16 16.04
C LEU A 179 7.53 -0.75 16.13
N VAL A 180 8.31 0.20 16.67
CA VAL A 180 7.92 1.63 16.68
C VAL A 180 7.83 2.19 15.28
N ALA A 181 8.80 1.91 14.40
CA ALA A 181 8.76 2.34 13.01
C ALA A 181 7.53 1.78 12.25
N ARG A 182 7.20 0.51 12.48
CA ARG A 182 5.98 -0.12 11.94
C ARG A 182 4.72 0.52 12.50
N ALA A 183 4.66 0.80 13.81
CA ALA A 183 3.52 1.47 14.42
C ALA A 183 3.30 2.88 13.85
N LEU A 184 4.36 3.64 13.61
CA LEU A 184 4.32 4.93 12.94
C LEU A 184 3.78 4.83 11.51
N HIS A 185 4.23 3.84 10.75
CA HIS A 185 3.78 3.65 9.37
C HIS A 185 2.32 3.21 9.32
N TYR A 186 1.95 2.13 10.02
CA TYR A 186 0.60 1.57 9.97
C TYR A 186 -0.43 2.45 10.69
N GLY A 187 -0.01 3.34 11.58
CA GLY A 187 -0.85 4.37 12.19
C GLY A 187 -1.09 5.61 11.30
N SER A 188 -0.41 5.73 10.16
CA SER A 188 -0.40 6.93 9.32
C SER A 188 -1.36 6.84 8.12
N THR A 189 -1.54 7.97 7.43
CA THR A 189 -2.22 8.05 6.13
C THR A 189 -1.54 7.20 5.05
N ARG A 190 -0.24 6.85 5.24
CA ARG A 190 0.54 5.98 4.35
C ARG A 190 0.41 4.49 4.68
N SER A 191 -0.48 4.09 5.58
CA SER A 191 -0.64 2.70 6.06
C SER A 191 -0.90 1.66 4.97
N ASN A 192 -1.47 2.06 3.83
CA ASN A 192 -1.72 1.21 2.66
C ASN A 192 -0.60 1.22 1.63
N LYS A 193 0.43 2.04 1.84
CA LYS A 193 1.59 2.21 0.95
C LYS A 193 2.75 1.32 1.41
N PRO A 194 3.83 1.18 0.62
CA PRO A 194 4.96 0.34 1.00
C PRO A 194 5.64 0.79 2.31
N PHE A 195 5.98 -0.19 3.17
CA PHE A 195 6.93 -0.04 4.27
C PHE A 195 8.19 -0.82 3.92
N VAL A 196 9.31 -0.13 3.73
CA VAL A 196 10.56 -0.73 3.26
C VAL A 196 11.62 -0.59 4.35
N PRO A 197 11.85 -1.65 5.15
CA PRO A 197 12.91 -1.66 6.14
C PRO A 197 14.26 -2.01 5.51
N ILE A 198 15.32 -1.37 6.01
CA ILE A 198 16.70 -1.61 5.63
C ILE A 198 17.57 -1.51 6.88
N ASN A 199 18.33 -2.57 7.16
CA ASN A 199 19.34 -2.54 8.20
C ASN A 199 20.68 -2.14 7.57
N CYS A 200 21.18 -0.95 7.91
CA CYS A 200 22.38 -0.37 7.33
C CYS A 200 23.66 -1.01 7.85
N GLY A 201 23.63 -1.57 9.06
CA GLY A 201 24.78 -2.27 9.64
C GLY A 201 24.92 -3.73 9.20
N ALA A 202 23.83 -4.34 8.68
CA ALA A 202 23.86 -5.74 8.27
C ALA A 202 24.31 -5.96 6.82
N ILE A 203 24.37 -4.91 5.99
CA ILE A 203 24.70 -4.98 4.56
C ILE A 203 26.09 -4.37 4.37
N PRO A 204 27.03 -5.06 3.66
CA PRO A 204 28.32 -4.47 3.30
C PRO A 204 28.15 -3.13 2.56
N GLU A 205 29.02 -2.16 2.82
CA GLU A 205 28.91 -0.79 2.32
C GLU A 205 28.68 -0.69 0.81
N ASP A 206 29.49 -1.41 0.00
CA ASP A 206 29.41 -1.41 -1.46
C ASP A 206 28.04 -1.94 -1.97
N LEU A 207 27.43 -2.87 -1.21
CA LEU A 207 26.13 -3.42 -1.55
C LEU A 207 25.00 -2.53 -1.03
N LEU A 208 25.18 -1.89 0.11
CA LEU A 208 24.16 -1.02 0.73
C LEU A 208 23.76 0.13 -0.19
N GLU A 209 24.75 0.75 -0.85
CA GLU A 209 24.50 1.82 -1.80
C GLU A 209 23.64 1.33 -2.98
N SER A 210 23.98 0.19 -3.55
CA SER A 210 23.23 -0.42 -4.66
C SER A 210 21.83 -0.88 -4.26
N GLU A 211 21.63 -1.33 -3.01
CA GLU A 211 20.31 -1.66 -2.47
C GLU A 211 19.45 -0.41 -2.26
N LEU A 212 20.03 0.66 -1.68
CA LEU A 212 19.29 1.89 -1.38
C LEU A 212 18.82 2.61 -2.63
N PHE A 213 19.74 2.84 -3.59
CA PHE A 213 19.50 3.70 -4.75
C PHE A 213 19.26 2.93 -6.05
N GLY A 214 19.56 1.63 -6.10
CA GLY A 214 19.50 0.86 -7.33
C GLY A 214 20.67 1.20 -8.28
N TYR A 215 20.68 0.55 -9.42
CA TYR A 215 21.73 0.75 -10.43
C TYR A 215 21.21 0.57 -11.85
N GLU A 216 21.84 1.24 -12.78
CA GLU A 216 21.62 1.05 -14.21
C GLU A 216 22.48 -0.10 -14.75
N LYS A 217 22.01 -0.72 -15.85
CA LYS A 217 22.78 -1.73 -16.55
C LYS A 217 24.16 -1.18 -16.90
N GLY A 218 25.23 -1.90 -16.53
CA GLY A 218 26.62 -1.52 -16.78
C GLY A 218 27.23 -0.59 -15.73
N ALA A 219 26.56 -0.30 -14.62
CA ALA A 219 27.08 0.56 -13.56
C ALA A 219 28.36 0.01 -12.90
N PHE A 220 28.50 -1.30 -12.84
CA PHE A 220 29.69 -2.02 -12.34
C PHE A 220 29.79 -3.40 -12.98
N THR A 221 30.92 -4.09 -12.76
CA THR A 221 31.13 -5.46 -13.24
C THR A 221 30.09 -6.40 -12.62
N GLY A 222 29.17 -6.95 -13.44
CA GLY A 222 28.06 -7.78 -12.98
C GLY A 222 26.67 -7.12 -13.03
N ALA A 223 26.58 -5.83 -13.32
CA ALA A 223 25.30 -5.14 -13.53
C ALA A 223 24.69 -5.47 -14.91
N ILE A 224 24.13 -6.68 -15.04
CA ILE A 224 23.58 -7.22 -16.32
C ILE A 224 22.27 -6.52 -16.68
N ALA A 225 21.47 -6.10 -15.68
CA ALA A 225 20.17 -5.44 -15.84
C ALA A 225 20.07 -4.27 -14.88
N THR A 226 19.16 -3.32 -15.16
CA THR A 226 18.80 -2.25 -14.24
C THR A 226 18.07 -2.82 -13.03
N LYS A 227 18.40 -2.35 -11.83
CA LYS A 227 17.75 -2.72 -10.56
C LYS A 227 17.15 -1.50 -9.87
N ILE A 228 15.90 -1.61 -9.48
CA ILE A 228 15.18 -0.60 -8.70
C ILE A 228 15.70 -0.62 -7.25
N GLY A 229 16.00 0.56 -6.67
CA GLY A 229 16.46 0.72 -5.31
C GLY A 229 15.31 0.78 -4.29
N ARG A 230 15.66 0.69 -2.99
CA ARG A 230 14.71 0.71 -1.88
C ARG A 230 13.95 2.04 -1.76
N PHE A 231 14.59 3.17 -2.04
CA PHE A 231 13.92 4.47 -2.05
C PHE A 231 12.84 4.56 -3.12
N GLU A 232 13.11 4.04 -4.31
CA GLU A 232 12.14 3.98 -5.40
C GLU A 232 10.99 3.00 -5.08
N ALA A 233 11.32 1.84 -4.52
CA ALA A 233 10.33 0.84 -4.09
C ALA A 233 9.42 1.35 -2.96
N ALA A 234 9.89 2.31 -2.15
CA ALA A 234 9.14 2.91 -1.06
C ALA A 234 8.35 4.16 -1.48
N ASN A 235 8.31 4.49 -2.76
CA ASN A 235 7.62 5.71 -3.22
C ASN A 235 6.17 5.79 -2.71
N GLU A 236 5.76 6.97 -2.26
CA GLU A 236 4.51 7.27 -1.56
C GLU A 236 4.36 6.60 -0.17
N GLY A 237 5.33 5.78 0.25
CA GLY A 237 5.34 5.00 1.47
C GLY A 237 6.32 5.50 2.53
N THR A 238 6.93 4.56 3.25
CA THR A 238 7.89 4.83 4.33
C THR A 238 9.15 3.98 4.16
N VAL A 239 10.32 4.61 4.22
CA VAL A 239 11.61 3.94 4.37
C VAL A 239 11.97 3.93 5.85
N PHE A 240 12.33 2.76 6.37
CA PHE A 240 12.90 2.61 7.70
C PHE A 240 14.39 2.25 7.59
N LEU A 241 15.25 3.15 8.06
CA LEU A 241 16.70 3.01 8.07
C LEU A 241 17.15 2.60 9.49
N ASP A 242 17.36 1.30 9.69
CA ASP A 242 17.87 0.81 10.96
C ASP A 242 19.39 0.88 10.99
N GLU A 243 19.94 1.14 12.18
CA GLU A 243 21.37 1.33 12.46
C GLU A 243 22.01 2.39 11.51
N ILE A 244 21.36 3.55 11.43
CA ILE A 244 21.79 4.66 10.56
C ILE A 244 23.20 5.18 10.91
N GLY A 245 23.64 4.98 12.18
CA GLY A 245 24.96 5.36 12.66
C GLY A 245 26.12 4.59 12.03
N ASP A 246 25.84 3.43 11.42
CA ASP A 246 26.83 2.58 10.75
C ASP A 246 27.09 2.96 9.30
N MET A 247 26.36 3.94 8.76
CA MET A 247 26.57 4.39 7.38
C MET A 247 27.88 5.10 7.19
N SER A 248 28.56 4.80 6.07
CA SER A 248 29.76 5.53 5.65
C SER A 248 29.49 6.99 5.32
N PRO A 249 30.48 7.87 5.43
CA PRO A 249 30.32 9.29 5.11
C PRO A 249 29.83 9.55 3.67
N GLY A 250 30.19 8.69 2.72
CA GLY A 250 29.73 8.79 1.32
C GLY A 250 28.22 8.57 1.21
N LEU A 251 27.69 7.54 1.89
CA LEU A 251 26.24 7.26 1.91
C LEU A 251 25.47 8.32 2.67
N GLN A 252 26.03 8.87 3.74
CA GLN A 252 25.40 9.95 4.50
C GLN A 252 25.10 11.17 3.63
N VAL A 253 25.99 11.51 2.67
CA VAL A 253 25.78 12.61 1.71
C VAL A 253 24.59 12.32 0.79
N LYS A 254 24.48 11.10 0.29
CA LYS A 254 23.39 10.70 -0.59
C LYS A 254 22.04 10.67 0.12
N ILE A 255 22.00 10.16 1.35
CA ILE A 255 20.78 10.19 2.18
C ILE A 255 20.35 11.62 2.47
N LEU A 256 21.28 12.51 2.80
CA LEU A 256 20.98 13.92 3.02
C LEU A 256 20.30 14.55 1.80
N ARG A 257 20.82 14.26 0.60
CA ARG A 257 20.23 14.75 -0.65
C ARG A 257 18.78 14.25 -0.82
N VAL A 258 18.50 12.98 -0.58
CA VAL A 258 17.12 12.43 -0.63
C VAL A 258 16.20 13.13 0.37
N LEU A 259 16.69 13.39 1.60
CA LEU A 259 15.88 14.05 2.64
C LEU A 259 15.58 15.52 2.32
N GLN A 260 16.48 16.21 1.58
CA GLN A 260 16.35 17.62 1.26
C GLN A 260 15.60 17.86 -0.06
N GLU A 261 16.01 17.16 -1.10
CA GLU A 261 15.60 17.40 -2.48
C GLU A 261 14.47 16.46 -2.94
N LYS A 262 14.21 15.38 -2.17
CA LYS A 262 13.23 14.34 -2.54
C LYS A 262 13.54 13.68 -3.88
N GLU A 263 14.83 13.61 -4.22
CA GLU A 263 15.30 12.98 -5.45
C GLU A 263 16.68 12.36 -5.26
N PHE A 264 17.01 11.41 -6.13
CA PHE A 264 18.32 10.76 -6.17
C PHE A 264 18.61 10.24 -7.58
N GLU A 265 19.85 9.76 -7.80
CA GLU A 265 20.27 9.09 -9.03
C GLU A 265 20.66 7.65 -8.74
N ARG A 266 20.34 6.72 -9.64
CA ARG A 266 20.83 5.34 -9.56
C ARG A 266 22.34 5.30 -9.80
N LEU A 267 23.02 4.28 -9.28
CA LEU A 267 24.44 4.07 -9.59
C LEU A 267 24.62 3.90 -11.10
N GLY A 268 25.58 4.64 -11.66
CA GLY A 268 25.82 4.68 -13.11
C GLY A 268 24.76 5.41 -13.93
N GLY A 269 23.70 5.90 -13.29
CA GLY A 269 22.64 6.70 -13.93
C GLY A 269 23.01 8.18 -14.02
N ARG A 270 22.29 8.90 -14.89
CA ARG A 270 22.40 10.37 -15.05
C ARG A 270 21.04 11.06 -14.91
N HIS A 271 20.00 10.29 -14.60
CA HIS A 271 18.64 10.82 -14.46
C HIS A 271 18.27 10.88 -12.99
N SER A 272 17.79 12.06 -12.56
CA SER A 272 17.22 12.24 -11.23
C SER A 272 15.85 11.57 -11.16
N ILE A 273 15.63 10.80 -10.09
CA ILE A 273 14.40 10.09 -9.79
C ILE A 273 13.77 10.78 -8.57
N LYS A 274 12.60 11.36 -8.77
CA LYS A 274 11.83 11.99 -7.70
C LYS A 274 11.06 10.94 -6.92
N VAL A 275 11.07 11.07 -5.59
CA VAL A 275 10.38 10.18 -4.67
C VAL A 275 9.69 10.96 -3.57
N ASP A 276 8.48 10.53 -3.23
CA ASP A 276 7.78 11.00 -2.05
C ASP A 276 7.82 9.90 -0.99
N VAL A 277 8.80 9.98 -0.10
CA VAL A 277 8.99 9.00 0.97
C VAL A 277 9.02 9.67 2.34
N ARG A 278 8.35 9.07 3.31
CA ARG A 278 8.56 9.37 4.72
C ARG A 278 9.76 8.58 5.20
N VAL A 279 10.68 9.22 5.93
CA VAL A 279 11.86 8.55 6.46
C VAL A 279 11.74 8.40 7.98
N VAL A 280 11.93 7.18 8.45
CA VAL A 280 12.08 6.84 9.87
C VAL A 280 13.47 6.23 10.01
N ALA A 281 14.31 6.77 10.89
CA ALA A 281 15.65 6.27 11.14
C ALA A 281 15.77 5.73 12.56
N ALA A 282 16.62 4.74 12.77
CA ALA A 282 16.90 4.20 14.09
C ALA A 282 18.40 3.95 14.30
N THR A 283 18.84 4.05 15.53
CA THR A 283 20.22 3.71 15.93
C THR A 283 20.32 3.39 17.41
N ASN A 284 21.32 2.60 17.76
CA ASN A 284 21.76 2.36 19.13
C ASN A 284 22.95 3.25 19.52
N GLN A 285 23.52 4.00 18.58
CA GLN A 285 24.70 4.85 18.81
C GLN A 285 24.31 6.26 19.28
N GLU A 286 25.19 6.87 20.05
CA GLU A 286 25.13 8.29 20.42
C GLU A 286 25.59 9.16 19.23
N LEU A 287 24.63 9.54 18.35
CA LEU A 287 24.96 10.29 17.14
C LEU A 287 25.63 11.65 17.41
N GLU A 288 25.35 12.29 18.53
CA GLU A 288 25.99 13.55 18.91
C GLU A 288 27.49 13.37 19.08
N LYS A 289 27.93 12.31 19.79
CA LYS A 289 29.33 11.94 19.90
C LYS A 289 29.94 11.58 18.54
N ALA A 290 29.20 10.82 17.74
CA ALA A 290 29.65 10.47 16.38
C ALA A 290 29.85 11.73 15.50
N VAL A 291 29.07 12.79 15.70
CA VAL A 291 29.24 14.09 15.03
C VAL A 291 30.51 14.79 15.52
N GLU A 292 30.76 14.83 16.85
CA GLU A 292 32.00 15.40 17.43
C GLU A 292 33.26 14.68 16.92
N GLU A 293 33.18 13.37 16.80
CA GLU A 293 34.25 12.50 16.27
C GLU A 293 34.35 12.52 14.74
N LYS A 294 33.50 13.30 14.04
CA LYS A 294 33.42 13.41 12.56
C LYS A 294 33.10 12.08 11.83
N ARG A 295 32.57 11.08 12.54
CA ARG A 295 32.07 9.83 11.96
C ARG A 295 30.67 9.98 11.36
N PHE A 296 29.89 10.93 11.89
CA PHE A 296 28.56 11.25 11.40
C PHE A 296 28.49 12.73 11.03
N ARG A 297 27.81 13.04 9.92
CA ARG A 297 27.68 14.43 9.45
C ARG A 297 26.68 15.21 10.29
N LYS A 298 27.06 16.40 10.69
CA LYS A 298 26.22 17.31 11.48
C LYS A 298 24.93 17.73 10.75
N ASP A 299 25.00 17.98 9.44
CA ASP A 299 23.86 18.37 8.61
C ASP A 299 22.83 17.25 8.51
N LEU A 300 23.28 16.01 8.32
CA LEU A 300 22.40 14.84 8.30
C LEU A 300 21.75 14.60 9.68
N TYR A 301 22.52 14.72 10.76
CA TYR A 301 21.99 14.57 12.12
C TYR A 301 20.79 15.49 12.37
N TYR A 302 20.91 16.79 12.08
CA TYR A 302 19.79 17.73 12.28
C TYR A 302 18.61 17.46 11.35
N ARG A 303 18.82 16.90 10.17
CA ARG A 303 17.74 16.55 9.25
C ARG A 303 17.02 15.28 9.66
N LEU A 304 17.68 14.34 10.34
CA LEU A 304 17.09 13.12 10.90
C LEU A 304 16.44 13.39 12.26
N ASN A 305 17.06 14.18 13.12
CA ASN A 305 16.63 14.46 14.48
C ASN A 305 15.56 15.58 14.54
N VAL A 306 14.48 15.41 13.77
CA VAL A 306 13.33 16.35 13.79
C VAL A 306 12.40 15.97 14.94
N ILE A 307 12.06 14.69 15.07
CA ILE A 307 11.27 14.18 16.19
C ILE A 307 12.01 12.98 16.76
N PRO A 308 12.72 13.13 17.89
CA PRO A 308 13.35 12.01 18.56
C PRO A 308 12.35 11.18 19.37
N ILE A 309 12.51 9.86 19.33
CA ILE A 309 11.80 8.90 20.19
C ILE A 309 12.86 8.07 20.92
N HIS A 310 12.91 8.19 22.24
CA HIS A 310 13.81 7.41 23.07
C HIS A 310 13.10 6.15 23.58
N LEU A 311 13.64 4.97 23.22
CA LEU A 311 13.14 3.69 23.71
C LEU A 311 13.95 3.25 24.92
N PRO A 312 13.32 3.14 26.09
CA PRO A 312 14.02 2.63 27.27
C PRO A 312 14.41 1.16 27.05
N PRO A 313 15.52 0.69 27.64
CA PRO A 313 15.92 -0.70 27.57
C PRO A 313 14.90 -1.60 28.27
N LEU A 314 14.82 -2.88 27.85
CA LEU A 314 13.82 -3.82 28.37
C LEU A 314 13.90 -4.03 29.89
N ARG A 315 15.09 -3.90 30.48
CA ARG A 315 15.28 -4.02 31.92
C ARG A 315 14.58 -2.93 32.74
N ASP A 316 14.33 -1.76 32.13
CA ASP A 316 13.68 -0.61 32.78
C ASP A 316 12.16 -0.58 32.53
N ARG A 317 11.63 -1.60 31.84
CA ARG A 317 10.19 -1.78 31.55
C ARG A 317 9.57 -2.95 32.32
N ARG A 318 10.25 -3.47 33.33
CA ARG A 318 9.76 -4.61 34.10
C ARG A 318 8.63 -4.14 35.01
N GLU A 319 7.39 -4.36 34.54
CA GLU A 319 6.17 -4.35 35.35
C GLU A 319 5.27 -5.51 34.93
#